data_f6d65666d617d4a837cb9d2254428550
#
_entry.id   f6d65666d617d4a837cb9d2254428550
#
_cell.length_a   1.000
_cell.length_b   1.000
_cell.length_c   1.000
_cell.angle_alpha   90.00
_cell.angle_beta   90.00
_cell.angle_gamma   90.00
#
_symmetry.space_group_name_H-M   'P 1'
#
loop_
_entity.id
_entity.type
_entity.pdbx_description
1 polymer ?
#
loop_
_entity_poly.entity_id
_entity_poly.type
_entity_poly.pdbx_seq_one_letter_code
_entity_poly.pdbx_strand_id
1 'polypeptide(L)'
;MAKNIYEKIWDAHLVLDEPGKEAVLYIDRHYVHEVTSPQAFEGLRLAGRKVRRPERTFATMDHNIPTTDRSQPIRDEMSRLQVETLKNNCDEFGVACFDMKDRRNGIVHVIGPELGLTQPGFTIVCGDSHTSTHGAFGALAFGIGTSEVEHVLATQTLLQKKSKTMEVRVNGVLPNGI
;
A
#
# COMPACT_ATOMS: atom_id res chain seq x y z
N MET A 1 15.00 28.12 -3.14
CA MET A 1 15.90 27.01 -3.51
C MET A 1 15.13 26.04 -4.39
N ALA A 2 15.81 25.36 -5.32
CA ALA A 2 15.18 24.31 -6.11
C ALA A 2 14.83 23.12 -5.21
N LYS A 3 13.59 22.58 -5.34
CA LYS A 3 13.12 21.43 -4.59
C LYS A 3 13.48 20.13 -5.33
N ASN A 4 13.92 19.12 -4.60
CA ASN A 4 14.08 17.76 -5.14
C ASN A 4 12.71 17.08 -5.32
N ILE A 5 12.68 15.87 -5.92
CA ILE A 5 11.42 15.16 -6.19
C ILE A 5 10.64 14.83 -4.91
N TYR A 6 11.33 14.42 -3.83
CA TYR A 6 10.71 14.13 -2.53
C TYR A 6 9.99 15.37 -1.98
N GLU A 7 10.67 16.52 -1.96
CA GLU A 7 10.08 17.77 -1.48
C GLU A 7 8.88 18.22 -2.31
N LYS A 8 8.94 18.03 -3.63
CA LYS A 8 7.83 18.37 -4.52
C LYS A 8 6.59 17.52 -4.24
N ILE A 9 6.76 16.19 -4.10
CA ILE A 9 5.66 15.28 -3.81
C ILE A 9 5.12 15.56 -2.40
N TRP A 10 6.01 15.69 -1.41
CA TRP A 10 5.62 16.01 -0.04
C TRP A 10 4.74 17.26 0.03
N ASP A 11 5.23 18.36 -0.52
CA ASP A 11 4.53 19.65 -0.43
C ASP A 11 3.19 19.65 -1.20
N ALA A 12 3.09 18.86 -2.27
CA ALA A 12 1.84 18.69 -3.03
C ALA A 12 0.75 17.89 -2.28
N HIS A 13 1.17 17.04 -1.31
CA HIS A 13 0.26 16.18 -0.55
C HIS A 13 0.11 16.59 0.91
N LEU A 14 0.75 17.68 1.31
CA LEU A 14 0.70 18.20 2.67
C LEU A 14 -0.71 18.76 2.97
N VAL A 15 -1.40 18.15 3.93
CA VAL A 15 -2.72 18.57 4.40
C VAL A 15 -2.58 19.52 5.60
N LEU A 16 -1.69 19.15 6.53
CA LEU A 16 -1.43 19.93 7.75
C LEU A 16 0.02 19.75 8.19
N ASP A 17 0.67 20.84 8.57
CA ASP A 17 2.01 20.86 9.15
C ASP A 17 2.01 21.83 10.34
N GLU A 18 2.10 21.28 11.54
CA GLU A 18 2.15 22.07 12.78
C GLU A 18 3.54 21.94 13.42
N PRO A 19 4.14 23.03 13.89
CA PRO A 19 5.43 22.98 14.53
C PRO A 19 5.50 21.98 15.69
N GLY A 20 6.48 21.08 15.64
CA GLY A 20 6.70 20.07 16.68
C GLY A 20 5.81 18.82 16.60
N LYS A 21 4.92 18.73 15.64
CA LYS A 21 4.07 17.56 15.36
C LYS A 21 4.50 16.84 14.08
N GLU A 22 3.93 15.67 13.87
CA GLU A 22 4.00 14.98 12.59
C GLU A 22 3.07 15.67 11.59
N ALA A 23 3.52 15.77 10.34
CA ALA A 23 2.73 16.32 9.27
C ALA A 23 1.65 15.32 8.84
N VAL A 24 0.50 15.82 8.40
CA VAL A 24 -0.58 15.03 7.81
C VAL A 24 -0.43 15.06 6.29
N LEU A 25 -0.22 13.90 5.69
CA LEU A 25 -0.12 13.75 4.23
C LEU A 25 -1.37 13.09 3.67
N TYR A 26 -1.88 13.60 2.55
CA TYR A 26 -2.88 12.90 1.74
C TYR A 26 -2.24 11.70 1.03
N ILE A 27 -2.97 10.60 0.91
CA ILE A 27 -2.52 9.37 0.27
C ILE A 27 -3.31 9.12 -1.02
N ASP A 28 -2.60 9.04 -2.17
CA ASP A 28 -3.23 8.79 -3.47
C ASP A 28 -3.64 7.36 -3.67
N ARG A 29 -2.85 6.40 -3.16
CA ARG A 29 -3.11 4.96 -3.28
C ARG A 29 -2.81 4.23 -1.98
N HIS A 30 -3.75 3.41 -1.58
CA HIS A 30 -3.60 2.48 -0.47
C HIS A 30 -3.65 1.05 -1.01
N TYR A 31 -2.54 0.33 -0.93
CA TYR A 31 -2.50 -1.09 -1.25
C TYR A 31 -2.69 -1.92 0.00
N VAL A 32 -3.49 -2.97 -0.11
CA VAL A 32 -3.90 -3.80 1.02
C VAL A 32 -3.71 -5.28 0.67
N HIS A 33 -3.23 -6.06 1.61
CA HIS A 33 -3.12 -7.51 1.48
C HIS A 33 -3.63 -8.23 2.73
N GLU A 34 -3.70 -9.56 2.68
CA GLU A 34 -4.37 -10.38 3.67
C GLU A 34 -3.70 -10.44 5.05
N VAL A 35 -2.40 -10.07 5.15
CA VAL A 35 -1.66 -10.25 6.41
C VAL A 35 -1.92 -9.10 7.39
N THR A 36 -1.87 -7.85 6.95
CA THR A 36 -1.93 -6.66 7.83
C THR A 36 -3.30 -6.00 7.88
N SER A 37 -4.25 -6.45 7.06
CA SER A 37 -5.55 -5.78 6.94
C SER A 37 -6.67 -6.30 7.84
N PRO A 38 -6.69 -7.55 8.33
CA PRO A 38 -7.84 -8.06 9.08
C PRO A 38 -8.22 -7.20 10.28
N GLN A 39 -7.25 -6.86 11.14
CA GLN A 39 -7.46 -6.04 12.32
C GLN A 39 -7.80 -4.59 11.98
N ALA A 40 -7.26 -4.06 10.88
CA ALA A 40 -7.57 -2.71 10.42
C ALA A 40 -9.04 -2.58 9.99
N PHE A 41 -9.57 -3.53 9.23
CA PHE A 41 -10.99 -3.56 8.88
C PHE A 41 -11.89 -3.81 10.10
N GLU A 42 -11.46 -4.66 11.03
CA GLU A 42 -12.19 -4.86 12.28
C GLU A 42 -12.27 -3.58 13.10
N GLY A 43 -11.17 -2.82 13.22
CA GLY A 43 -11.16 -1.51 13.87
C GLY A 43 -12.16 -0.53 13.25
N LEU A 44 -12.25 -0.48 11.91
CA LEU A 44 -13.27 0.32 11.23
C LEU A 44 -14.68 -0.11 11.60
N ARG A 45 -14.95 -1.42 11.60
CA ARG A 45 -16.27 -2.00 11.91
C ARG A 45 -16.69 -1.66 13.33
N LEU A 46 -15.81 -1.87 14.31
CA LEU A 46 -16.05 -1.56 15.72
C LEU A 46 -16.30 -0.06 15.96
N ALA A 47 -15.60 0.80 15.21
CA ALA A 47 -15.78 2.25 15.27
C ALA A 47 -16.96 2.78 14.43
N GLY A 48 -17.70 1.92 13.73
CA GLY A 48 -18.81 2.30 12.84
C GLY A 48 -18.35 3.17 11.66
N ARG A 49 -17.09 3.02 11.23
CA ARG A 49 -16.48 3.82 10.14
C ARG A 49 -16.49 3.04 8.82
N LYS A 50 -16.53 3.80 7.74
CA LYS A 50 -16.39 3.28 6.37
C LYS A 50 -14.97 3.55 5.85
N VAL A 51 -14.56 2.82 4.82
CA VAL A 51 -13.39 3.19 4.04
C VAL A 51 -13.66 4.54 3.36
N ARG A 52 -12.76 5.50 3.59
CA ARG A 52 -12.94 6.90 3.15
C ARG A 52 -12.97 7.05 1.63
N ARG A 53 -12.06 6.34 0.95
CA ARG A 53 -11.89 6.40 -0.51
C ARG A 53 -11.67 4.98 -1.07
N PRO A 54 -12.72 4.16 -1.14
CA PRO A 54 -12.59 2.79 -1.62
C PRO A 54 -12.04 2.72 -3.06
N GLU A 55 -12.32 3.71 -3.90
CA GLU A 55 -11.78 3.81 -5.27
C GLU A 55 -10.28 4.16 -5.34
N ARG A 56 -9.67 4.49 -4.19
CA ARG A 56 -8.22 4.72 -4.05
C ARG A 56 -7.52 3.58 -3.33
N THR A 57 -8.29 2.58 -2.88
CA THR A 57 -7.80 1.41 -2.14
C THR A 57 -7.90 0.18 -3.02
N PHE A 58 -6.81 -0.58 -3.13
CA PHE A 58 -6.72 -1.78 -3.97
C PHE A 58 -6.14 -2.93 -3.16
N ALA A 59 -6.86 -4.03 -3.11
CA ALA A 59 -6.45 -5.22 -2.38
C ALA A 59 -5.98 -6.33 -3.33
N THR A 60 -4.98 -7.09 -2.90
CA THR A 60 -4.53 -8.31 -3.56
C THR A 60 -4.19 -9.37 -2.52
N MET A 61 -4.25 -10.63 -2.92
CA MET A 61 -3.82 -11.77 -2.13
C MET A 61 -2.48 -12.22 -2.68
N ASP A 62 -1.39 -12.04 -1.93
CA ASP A 62 -0.03 -12.30 -2.42
C ASP A 62 0.93 -12.93 -1.40
N HIS A 63 0.56 -12.98 -0.12
CA HIS A 63 1.41 -13.55 0.93
C HIS A 63 1.03 -15.01 1.27
N ASN A 64 -0.27 -15.31 1.37
CA ASN A 64 -0.79 -16.59 1.87
C ASN A 64 -1.47 -17.43 0.78
N ILE A 65 -1.12 -17.21 -0.46
CA ILE A 65 -1.65 -17.98 -1.59
C ILE A 65 -0.61 -18.98 -2.11
N PRO A 66 -1.03 -20.15 -2.61
CA PRO A 66 -0.11 -21.12 -3.19
C PRO A 66 0.49 -20.61 -4.50
N THR A 67 1.76 -20.94 -4.73
CA THR A 67 2.46 -20.72 -6.01
C THR A 67 2.26 -21.89 -6.99
N THR A 68 1.54 -22.92 -6.57
CA THR A 68 1.20 -24.12 -7.34
C THR A 68 -0.20 -23.97 -7.96
N ASP A 69 -0.90 -25.07 -8.21
CA ASP A 69 -2.27 -25.08 -8.76
C ASP A 69 -3.26 -24.36 -7.83
N ARG A 70 -3.70 -23.18 -8.25
CA ARG A 70 -4.62 -22.32 -7.51
C ARG A 70 -6.09 -22.79 -7.61
N SER A 71 -6.39 -23.84 -8.37
CA SER A 71 -7.71 -24.48 -8.37
C SER A 71 -7.96 -25.31 -7.12
N GLN A 72 -6.88 -25.68 -6.42
CA GLN A 72 -6.94 -26.45 -5.17
C GLN A 72 -7.16 -25.51 -3.97
N PRO A 73 -7.87 -25.97 -2.94
CA PRO A 73 -8.05 -25.18 -1.72
C PRO A 73 -6.71 -24.95 -0.99
N ILE A 74 -6.59 -23.82 -0.34
CA ILE A 74 -5.45 -23.52 0.54
C ILE A 74 -5.50 -24.50 1.73
N ARG A 75 -4.47 -25.35 1.90
CA ARG A 75 -4.45 -26.39 2.92
C ARG A 75 -4.20 -25.85 4.33
N ASP A 76 -3.33 -24.85 4.43
CA ASP A 76 -3.07 -24.18 5.70
C ASP A 76 -4.29 -23.37 6.12
N GLU A 77 -4.83 -23.68 7.30
CA GLU A 77 -6.08 -23.09 7.78
C GLU A 77 -5.94 -21.61 8.06
N MET A 78 -4.81 -21.16 8.62
CA MET A 78 -4.58 -19.76 8.94
C MET A 78 -4.46 -18.94 7.65
N SER A 79 -3.69 -19.40 6.69
CA SER A 79 -3.55 -18.76 5.37
C SER A 79 -4.90 -18.64 4.67
N ARG A 80 -5.69 -19.72 4.68
CA ARG A 80 -7.03 -19.72 4.10
C ARG A 80 -7.94 -18.70 4.77
N LEU A 81 -7.95 -18.67 6.11
CA LEU A 81 -8.78 -17.73 6.87
C LEU A 81 -8.41 -16.27 6.56
N GLN A 82 -7.12 -15.95 6.47
CA GLN A 82 -6.67 -14.59 6.15
C GLN A 82 -7.09 -14.17 4.73
N VAL A 83 -6.95 -15.05 3.75
CA VAL A 83 -7.37 -14.83 2.36
C VAL A 83 -8.88 -14.61 2.26
N GLU A 84 -9.68 -15.49 2.90
CA GLU A 84 -11.14 -15.37 2.95
C GLU A 84 -11.59 -14.09 3.67
N THR A 85 -10.91 -13.75 4.78
CA THR A 85 -11.19 -12.52 5.55
C THR A 85 -10.94 -11.27 4.70
N LEU A 86 -9.82 -11.21 3.97
CA LEU A 86 -9.56 -10.08 3.06
C LEU A 86 -10.68 -9.94 2.03
N LYS A 87 -11.10 -11.04 1.40
CA LYS A 87 -12.18 -11.01 0.40
C LYS A 87 -13.48 -10.47 1.00
N ASN A 88 -13.88 -11.01 2.15
CA ASN A 88 -15.11 -10.59 2.83
C ASN A 88 -15.06 -9.10 3.24
N ASN A 89 -13.94 -8.65 3.77
CA ASN A 89 -13.74 -7.24 4.11
C ASN A 89 -13.81 -6.32 2.87
N CYS A 90 -13.18 -6.72 1.76
CA CYS A 90 -13.27 -5.95 0.52
C CYS A 90 -14.69 -5.85 0.00
N ASP A 91 -15.44 -6.94 0.04
CA ASP A 91 -16.86 -6.97 -0.39
C ASP A 91 -17.73 -6.09 0.51
N GLU A 92 -17.53 -6.15 1.84
CA GLU A 92 -18.26 -5.33 2.82
C GLU A 92 -17.99 -3.83 2.65
N PHE A 93 -16.72 -3.45 2.48
CA PHE A 93 -16.29 -2.04 2.44
C PHE A 93 -16.22 -1.45 1.03
N GLY A 94 -16.54 -2.21 0.00
CA GLY A 94 -16.55 -1.76 -1.40
C GLY A 94 -15.16 -1.52 -1.98
N VAL A 95 -14.15 -2.25 -1.50
CA VAL A 95 -12.76 -2.16 -1.96
C VAL A 95 -12.51 -3.12 -3.11
N ALA A 96 -11.87 -2.66 -4.19
CA ALA A 96 -11.48 -3.51 -5.31
C ALA A 96 -10.46 -4.58 -4.84
N CYS A 97 -10.75 -5.86 -5.06
CA CYS A 97 -9.91 -6.97 -4.66
C CYS A 97 -9.53 -7.83 -5.86
N PHE A 98 -8.23 -7.96 -6.12
CA PHE A 98 -7.66 -8.90 -7.07
C PHE A 98 -7.42 -10.24 -6.37
N ASP A 99 -8.46 -11.06 -6.27
CA ASP A 99 -8.40 -12.36 -5.63
C ASP A 99 -7.64 -13.41 -6.46
N MET A 100 -7.43 -14.62 -5.91
CA MET A 100 -6.66 -15.69 -6.58
C MET A 100 -7.18 -16.09 -7.98
N LYS A 101 -8.44 -15.81 -8.29
CA LYS A 101 -9.07 -16.12 -9.58
C LYS A 101 -9.01 -14.95 -10.56
N ASP A 102 -8.70 -13.75 -10.08
CA ASP A 102 -8.55 -12.57 -10.93
C ASP A 102 -7.24 -12.66 -11.72
N ARG A 103 -7.31 -12.45 -13.02
CA ARG A 103 -6.12 -12.46 -13.90
C ARG A 103 -5.10 -11.36 -13.56
N ARG A 104 -5.51 -10.35 -12.81
CA ARG A 104 -4.68 -9.24 -12.34
C ARG A 104 -4.04 -9.53 -10.98
N ASN A 105 -4.36 -10.68 -10.35
CA ASN A 105 -3.75 -11.06 -9.09
C ASN A 105 -2.24 -11.27 -9.22
N GLY A 106 -1.49 -10.75 -8.29
CA GLY A 106 -0.04 -10.90 -8.21
C GLY A 106 0.53 -10.16 -7.02
N ILE A 107 1.84 -10.17 -6.90
CA ILE A 107 2.57 -9.43 -5.85
C ILE A 107 2.18 -7.95 -5.91
N VAL A 108 1.78 -7.39 -4.79
CA VAL A 108 1.24 -6.03 -4.70
C VAL A 108 2.16 -4.98 -5.34
N HIS A 109 3.47 -5.10 -5.13
CA HIS A 109 4.46 -4.16 -5.67
C HIS A 109 4.78 -4.37 -7.16
N VAL A 110 4.30 -5.46 -7.76
CA VAL A 110 4.39 -5.73 -9.20
C VAL A 110 3.11 -5.27 -9.89
N ILE A 111 1.95 -5.69 -9.40
CA ILE A 111 0.66 -5.33 -10.03
C ILE A 111 0.36 -3.83 -9.94
N GLY A 112 0.81 -3.16 -8.88
CA GLY A 112 0.65 -1.71 -8.74
C GLY A 112 1.15 -0.95 -9.98
N PRO A 113 2.41 -1.09 -10.37
CA PRO A 113 2.96 -0.51 -11.59
C PRO A 113 2.34 -1.08 -12.88
N GLU A 114 2.20 -2.41 -13.00
CA GLU A 114 1.71 -3.06 -14.22
C GLU A 114 0.28 -2.66 -14.59
N LEU A 115 -0.57 -2.43 -13.59
CA LEU A 115 -1.94 -1.99 -13.80
C LEU A 115 -2.08 -0.46 -13.87
N GLY A 116 -0.96 0.29 -13.84
CA GLY A 116 -0.96 1.75 -13.85
C GLY A 116 -1.51 2.39 -12.57
N LEU A 117 -1.61 1.62 -11.48
CA LEU A 117 -2.07 2.14 -10.19
C LEU A 117 -0.97 2.94 -9.48
N THR A 118 0.29 2.56 -9.67
CA THR A 118 1.47 3.32 -9.24
C THR A 118 1.86 4.30 -10.33
N GLN A 119 1.92 5.59 -10.02
CA GLN A 119 2.28 6.63 -10.97
C GLN A 119 3.28 7.62 -10.35
N PRO A 120 4.13 8.25 -11.18
CA PRO A 120 5.02 9.30 -10.71
C PRO A 120 4.26 10.43 -10.01
N GLY A 121 4.83 10.92 -8.92
CA GLY A 121 4.24 12.01 -8.15
C GLY A 121 3.18 11.59 -7.14
N PHE A 122 2.78 10.32 -7.08
CA PHE A 122 1.80 9.82 -6.11
C PHE A 122 2.42 9.55 -4.75
N THR A 123 1.59 9.67 -3.71
CA THR A 123 1.83 9.11 -2.38
C THR A 123 1.15 7.74 -2.27
N ILE A 124 1.89 6.73 -1.81
CA ILE A 124 1.44 5.34 -1.76
C ILE A 124 1.73 4.75 -0.39
N VAL A 125 0.79 3.98 0.15
CA VAL A 125 1.01 3.20 1.36
C VAL A 125 0.57 1.75 1.17
N CYS A 126 1.24 0.86 1.90
CA CYS A 126 0.87 -0.55 2.04
C CYS A 126 1.34 -1.07 3.39
N GLY A 127 0.63 -2.02 3.95
CA GLY A 127 1.05 -2.72 5.17
C GLY A 127 2.19 -3.73 4.93
N ASP A 128 3.17 -3.38 4.11
CA ASP A 128 4.29 -4.20 3.66
C ASP A 128 5.61 -3.43 3.74
N SER A 129 6.68 -4.10 4.21
CA SER A 129 8.01 -3.49 4.40
C SER A 129 8.72 -3.10 3.10
N HIS A 130 8.30 -3.63 1.94
CA HIS A 130 8.92 -3.37 0.64
C HIS A 130 8.23 -2.24 -0.15
N THR A 131 7.27 -1.53 0.45
CA THR A 131 6.46 -0.50 -0.21
C THR A 131 7.30 0.64 -0.81
N SER A 132 8.44 0.98 -0.21
CA SER A 132 9.34 2.01 -0.73
C SER A 132 9.87 1.74 -2.14
N THR A 133 9.76 0.50 -2.65
CA THR A 133 10.14 0.12 -4.03
C THR A 133 9.39 0.94 -5.09
N HIS A 134 8.18 1.44 -4.78
CA HIS A 134 7.43 2.31 -5.69
C HIS A 134 8.14 3.65 -5.96
N GLY A 135 9.15 4.00 -5.16
CA GLY A 135 10.05 5.13 -5.41
C GLY A 135 10.80 5.02 -6.74
N ALA A 136 11.07 3.79 -7.20
CA ALA A 136 11.67 3.55 -8.53
C ALA A 136 10.80 4.06 -9.69
N PHE A 137 9.50 4.22 -9.45
CA PHE A 137 8.52 4.77 -10.39
C PHE A 137 8.21 6.25 -10.13
N GLY A 138 9.02 6.91 -9.29
CA GLY A 138 8.83 8.32 -8.96
C GLY A 138 7.67 8.62 -8.00
N ALA A 139 7.18 7.63 -7.25
CA ALA A 139 6.20 7.80 -6.19
C ALA A 139 6.88 8.00 -4.82
N LEU A 140 6.20 8.65 -3.89
CA LEU A 140 6.60 8.69 -2.48
C LEU A 140 5.81 7.62 -1.72
N ALA A 141 6.48 6.54 -1.33
CA ALA A 141 5.81 5.36 -0.82
C ALA A 141 6.32 4.94 0.57
N PHE A 142 5.38 4.54 1.45
CA PHE A 142 5.66 4.17 2.83
C PHE A 142 5.08 2.79 3.16
N GLY A 143 5.91 1.92 3.75
CA GLY A 143 5.46 0.74 4.48
C GLY A 143 4.91 1.17 5.83
N ILE A 144 3.70 0.74 6.17
CA ILE A 144 2.97 1.16 7.36
C ILE A 144 2.53 -0.03 8.21
N GLY A 145 2.36 0.20 9.50
CA GLY A 145 1.83 -0.82 10.43
C GLY A 145 0.31 -0.94 10.37
N THR A 146 -0.23 -2.01 10.98
CA THR A 146 -1.67 -2.32 10.98
C THR A 146 -2.55 -1.17 11.49
N SER A 147 -2.13 -0.46 12.55
CA SER A 147 -2.87 0.70 13.07
C SER A 147 -2.90 1.87 12.08
N GLU A 148 -1.82 2.05 11.33
CA GLU A 148 -1.75 3.07 10.28
C GLU A 148 -2.57 2.66 9.06
N VAL A 149 -2.65 1.35 8.73
CA VAL A 149 -3.58 0.82 7.71
C VAL A 149 -5.01 1.20 8.05
N GLU A 150 -5.45 0.98 9.30
CA GLU A 150 -6.78 1.41 9.78
C GLU A 150 -6.97 2.92 9.63
N HIS A 151 -5.99 3.71 10.09
CA HIS A 151 -6.04 5.17 9.98
C HIS A 151 -6.20 5.64 8.54
N VAL A 152 -5.40 5.11 7.61
CA VAL A 152 -5.47 5.49 6.19
C VAL A 152 -6.78 5.04 5.56
N LEU A 153 -7.29 3.84 5.88
CA LEU A 153 -8.61 3.41 5.42
C LEU A 153 -9.71 4.38 5.87
N ALA A 154 -9.64 4.87 7.12
CA ALA A 154 -10.63 5.77 7.70
C ALA A 154 -10.54 7.20 7.17
N THR A 155 -9.34 7.70 6.86
CA THR A 155 -9.08 9.14 6.65
C THR A 155 -8.50 9.49 5.30
N GLN A 156 -7.88 8.55 4.61
CA GLN A 156 -7.05 8.73 3.41
C GLN A 156 -5.82 9.61 3.66
N THR A 157 -5.35 9.66 4.89
CA THR A 157 -4.17 10.44 5.29
C THR A 157 -3.22 9.59 6.13
N LEU A 158 -1.96 10.01 6.17
CA LEU A 158 -0.90 9.41 6.99
C LEU A 158 -0.21 10.50 7.82
N LEU A 159 0.07 10.20 9.07
CA LEU A 159 0.92 11.02 9.94
C LEU A 159 2.39 10.65 9.69
N GLN A 160 3.23 11.61 9.30
CA GLN A 160 4.62 11.36 8.99
C GLN A 160 5.54 12.53 9.37
N LYS A 161 6.76 12.18 9.79
CA LYS A 161 7.85 13.14 9.91
C LYS A 161 8.56 13.31 8.58
N LYS A 162 8.83 14.56 8.20
CA LYS A 162 9.59 14.85 6.98
C LYS A 162 11.00 14.26 7.09
N SER A 163 11.32 13.33 6.19
CA SER A 163 12.61 12.65 6.16
C SER A 163 13.72 13.57 5.61
N LYS A 164 14.95 13.34 6.07
CA LYS A 164 16.13 13.91 5.44
C LYS A 164 16.47 13.13 4.17
N THR A 165 17.04 13.81 3.18
CA THR A 165 17.54 13.16 1.96
C THR A 165 18.93 12.57 2.18
N MET A 166 19.18 11.42 1.58
CA MET A 166 20.47 10.73 1.57
C MET A 166 20.81 10.33 0.14
N GLU A 167 22.04 10.58 -0.29
CA GLU A 167 22.53 10.07 -1.57
C GLU A 167 23.11 8.67 -1.38
N VAL A 168 22.68 7.72 -2.21
CA VAL A 168 23.32 6.41 -2.38
C VAL A 168 23.88 6.37 -3.79
N ARG A 169 25.22 6.36 -3.89
CA ARG A 169 25.92 6.36 -5.18
C ARG A 169 26.53 4.97 -5.46
N VAL A 170 26.07 4.34 -6.51
CA VAL A 170 26.62 3.07 -7.02
C VAL A 170 27.54 3.40 -8.20
N ASN A 171 28.85 3.12 -8.06
CA ASN A 171 29.84 3.35 -9.11
C ASN A 171 30.11 2.05 -9.88
N GLY A 172 30.30 2.17 -11.18
CA GLY A 172 30.61 1.05 -12.06
C GLY A 172 29.81 1.10 -13.36
N VAL A 173 30.04 0.10 -14.19
CA VAL A 173 29.30 -0.13 -15.44
C VAL A 173 28.64 -1.49 -15.32
N LEU A 174 27.34 -1.56 -15.60
CA LEU A 174 26.60 -2.83 -15.62
C LEU A 174 27.13 -3.70 -16.77
N PRO A 175 27.41 -4.99 -16.51
CA PRO A 175 27.74 -5.94 -17.58
C PRO A 175 26.58 -6.08 -18.58
N ASN A 176 26.92 -6.50 -19.80
CA ASN A 176 25.89 -6.76 -20.82
C ASN A 176 24.92 -7.84 -20.34
N GLY A 177 23.62 -7.56 -20.40
CA GLY A 177 22.55 -8.48 -20.04
C GLY A 177 22.08 -8.39 -18.57
N ILE A 178 22.52 -7.37 -17.84
CA ILE A 178 22.03 -7.03 -16.49
C ILE A 178 21.29 -5.69 -16.53
#